data_a941338c023aed340b1687246ff01f2d
#
_entry.id   a941338c023aed340b1687246ff01f2d
#
_cell.length_a   1.000
_cell.length_b   1.000
_cell.length_c   1.000
_cell.angle_alpha   90.00
_cell.angle_beta   90.00
_cell.angle_gamma   90.00
#
_symmetry.space_group_name_H-M   'P 1'
#
loop_
_entity.id
_entity.type
_entity.pdbx_description
1 polymer ?
#
loop_
_entity_poly.entity_id
_entity_poly.type
_entity_poly.pdbx_seq_one_letter_code
_entity_poly.pdbx_strand_id
1 'polypeptide(L)'
;TPTPRCPPSAGKVGTRPVDEQKGSAMRPRAKTVPWLRDGHDLAVALNPVPGDLRRLADPDGTLEWVLRNADGSRTVAALTSVPDAPEPKAITAALAMLDQAALVADADATALMGGEQREQWRNNLEFFDAYATLEIGVDVYHQRLRESRVLLLGAGGLGSVMLMNLVGLGVGEVVVVDDDVVETANFSRQFTYRTADIGRPKALRAAQWARAFSARTTVTPLIRRIESEADVTELLDGIDLVVSAIDQPAEAPMWVNAACHAARVPSLYGGFFFSKGRYESVWPEHSGCLACLVLGERF
;
A
#
# COMPACT_ATOMS: atom_id res chain seq x y z
N THR A 1 8.50 15.93 -31.96
CA THR A 1 7.74 16.05 -30.70
C THR A 1 8.73 15.99 -29.55
N PRO A 2 8.78 16.99 -28.65
CA PRO A 2 9.74 17.01 -27.56
C PRO A 2 9.40 15.92 -26.56
N THR A 3 10.40 15.13 -26.19
CA THR A 3 10.32 14.13 -25.11
C THR A 3 9.97 14.82 -23.79
N PRO A 4 8.98 14.35 -23.02
CA PRO A 4 8.70 14.90 -21.70
C PRO A 4 9.88 14.63 -20.77
N ARG A 5 10.45 15.69 -20.18
CA ARG A 5 11.49 15.56 -19.15
C ARG A 5 10.81 15.21 -17.82
N CYS A 6 11.24 14.12 -17.18
CA CYS A 6 10.87 13.85 -15.80
C CYS A 6 11.34 14.98 -14.88
N PRO A 7 10.51 15.48 -13.97
CA PRO A 7 10.94 16.42 -12.95
C PRO A 7 11.91 15.76 -11.96
N PRO A 8 12.79 16.53 -11.30
CA PRO A 8 13.75 16.00 -10.34
C PRO A 8 13.03 15.40 -9.13
N SER A 9 13.62 14.33 -8.58
CA SER A 9 13.12 13.56 -7.43
C SER A 9 12.75 14.46 -6.26
N ALA A 10 11.57 14.19 -5.69
CA ALA A 10 10.94 14.92 -4.59
C ALA A 10 11.81 15.04 -3.35
N GLY A 11 11.74 16.24 -2.76
CA GLY A 11 12.38 16.59 -1.52
C GLY A 11 11.90 15.73 -0.34
N LYS A 12 12.77 15.65 0.65
CA LYS A 12 12.56 15.02 1.95
C LYS A 12 11.20 15.41 2.55
N VAL A 13 10.42 14.41 2.92
CA VAL A 13 9.23 14.60 3.76
C VAL A 13 9.70 15.27 5.04
N GLY A 14 9.29 16.53 5.24
CA GLY A 14 9.64 17.29 6.44
C GLY A 14 9.01 16.66 7.67
N THR A 15 9.84 16.34 8.65
CA THR A 15 9.41 15.92 10.00
C THR A 15 8.73 17.10 10.68
N ARG A 16 7.44 16.99 10.99
CA ARG A 16 6.80 17.89 11.96
C ARG A 16 7.28 17.52 13.36
N PRO A 17 7.59 18.49 14.22
CA PRO A 17 7.91 18.20 15.62
C PRO A 17 6.68 17.58 16.30
N VAL A 18 6.91 16.54 17.09
CA VAL A 18 5.89 15.90 17.94
C VAL A 18 5.34 16.98 18.91
N ASP A 19 4.03 17.13 18.94
CA ASP A 19 3.35 18.05 19.85
C ASP A 19 3.62 17.59 21.30
N GLU A 20 4.34 18.40 22.09
CA GLU A 20 4.79 18.06 23.44
C GLU A 20 3.65 17.63 24.38
N GLN A 21 2.43 18.12 24.18
CA GLN A 21 1.27 17.76 25.00
C GLN A 21 0.68 16.40 24.65
N LYS A 22 0.73 15.96 23.38
CA LYS A 22 0.36 14.60 22.97
C LYS A 22 1.43 13.57 23.36
N GLY A 23 2.69 13.97 23.39
CA GLY A 23 3.81 13.07 23.64
C GLY A 23 3.80 12.41 25.03
N SER A 24 3.29 13.05 26.06
CA SER A 24 3.33 12.51 27.43
C SER A 24 2.33 11.37 27.71
N ALA A 25 1.21 11.34 27.00
CA ALA A 25 0.15 10.32 27.14
C ALA A 25 0.34 9.10 26.23
N MET A 26 1.18 9.22 25.21
CA MET A 26 1.47 8.17 24.22
C MET A 26 2.07 6.93 24.89
N ARG A 27 1.68 5.74 24.46
CA ARG A 27 2.22 4.46 24.94
C ARG A 27 3.07 3.79 23.85
N PRO A 28 4.37 4.08 23.81
CA PRO A 28 5.24 3.53 22.78
C PRO A 28 5.35 2.02 22.92
N ARG A 29 5.21 1.34 21.78
CA ARG A 29 5.39 -0.10 21.63
C ARG A 29 6.47 -0.36 20.57
N ALA A 30 7.52 -1.06 20.96
CA ALA A 30 8.52 -1.58 20.04
C ALA A 30 7.89 -2.62 19.12
N LYS A 31 8.20 -2.55 17.83
CA LYS A 31 7.74 -3.54 16.85
C LYS A 31 8.56 -4.82 16.95
N THR A 32 7.93 -5.94 16.59
CA THR A 32 8.57 -7.25 16.58
C THR A 32 9.44 -7.39 15.33
N VAL A 33 10.61 -6.76 15.36
CA VAL A 33 11.64 -6.90 14.32
C VAL A 33 12.92 -7.46 14.94
N PRO A 34 13.66 -8.32 14.23
CA PRO A 34 14.96 -8.81 14.75
C PRO A 34 15.96 -7.67 14.83
N TRP A 35 16.60 -7.52 15.97
CA TRP A 35 17.70 -6.60 16.16
C TRP A 35 18.76 -7.20 17.08
N LEU A 36 19.98 -6.73 16.96
CA LEU A 36 21.09 -7.12 17.81
C LEU A 36 22.01 -5.92 18.05
N ARG A 37 22.71 -5.95 19.17
CA ARG A 37 23.78 -5.00 19.45
C ARG A 37 25.06 -5.43 18.72
N ASP A 38 25.65 -4.49 18.02
CA ASP A 38 26.93 -4.65 17.33
C ASP A 38 27.86 -3.47 17.68
N GLY A 39 28.63 -3.65 18.74
CA GLY A 39 29.46 -2.58 19.32
C GLY A 39 28.64 -1.42 19.86
N HIS A 40 28.81 -0.24 19.27
CA HIS A 40 28.06 0.99 19.60
C HIS A 40 26.81 1.21 18.73
N ASP A 41 26.43 0.22 17.94
CA ASP A 41 25.28 0.31 17.05
C ASP A 41 24.21 -0.74 17.38
N LEU A 42 22.96 -0.46 16.98
CA LEU A 42 21.93 -1.46 16.81
C LEU A 42 21.83 -1.84 15.34
N ALA A 43 22.01 -3.12 15.05
CA ALA A 43 21.75 -3.69 13.73
C ALA A 43 20.32 -4.25 13.70
N VAL A 44 19.48 -3.75 12.81
CA VAL A 44 18.05 -4.07 12.70
C VAL A 44 17.79 -4.70 11.33
N ALA A 45 17.16 -5.86 11.31
CA ALA A 45 16.72 -6.53 10.09
C ALA A 45 15.27 -6.12 9.77
N LEU A 46 15.08 -5.12 8.92
CA LEU A 46 13.75 -4.68 8.48
C LEU A 46 13.16 -5.60 7.41
N ASN A 47 14.03 -6.27 6.64
CA ASN A 47 13.65 -7.23 5.60
C ASN A 47 14.38 -8.57 5.83
N PRO A 48 13.75 -9.70 5.47
CA PRO A 48 14.39 -11.01 5.56
C PRO A 48 15.46 -11.26 4.48
N VAL A 49 15.96 -10.19 3.83
CA VAL A 49 17.01 -10.28 2.81
C VAL A 49 18.37 -10.30 3.50
N PRO A 50 19.19 -11.34 3.30
CA PRO A 50 20.51 -11.41 3.87
C PRO A 50 21.37 -10.20 3.48
N GLY A 51 21.94 -9.52 4.48
CA GLY A 51 22.78 -8.34 4.28
C GLY A 51 22.05 -7.00 4.31
N ASP A 52 20.71 -6.97 4.33
CA ASP A 52 19.92 -5.74 4.48
C ASP A 52 19.72 -5.41 5.97
N LEU A 53 20.82 -5.03 6.63
CA LEU A 53 20.80 -4.59 8.03
C LEU A 53 20.89 -3.07 8.09
N ARG A 54 19.88 -2.45 8.69
CA ARG A 54 19.95 -1.03 9.03
C ARG A 54 20.70 -0.86 10.34
N ARG A 55 21.72 0.01 10.35
CA ARG A 55 22.48 0.34 11.55
C ARG A 55 22.02 1.68 12.12
N LEU A 56 21.76 1.69 13.42
CA LEU A 56 21.42 2.88 14.19
C LEU A 56 22.49 3.09 15.26
N ALA A 57 23.12 4.25 15.27
CA ALA A 57 24.12 4.58 16.30
C ALA A 57 23.44 4.66 17.67
N ASP A 58 23.96 3.91 18.62
CA ASP A 58 23.47 3.80 20.00
C ASP A 58 24.64 3.70 20.99
N PRO A 59 25.52 4.71 21.05
CA PRO A 59 26.75 4.65 21.81
C PRO A 59 26.54 4.52 23.33
N ASP A 60 25.42 5.01 23.83
CA ASP A 60 25.05 5.00 25.25
C ASP A 60 24.02 3.92 25.63
N GLY A 61 23.52 3.15 24.63
CA GLY A 61 22.54 2.09 24.84
C GLY A 61 21.11 2.56 25.04
N THR A 62 20.82 3.83 24.79
CA THR A 62 19.47 4.39 25.00
C THR A 62 18.43 3.82 24.03
N LEU A 63 18.79 3.61 22.75
CA LEU A 63 17.86 3.00 21.77
C LEU A 63 17.52 1.58 22.18
N GLU A 64 18.53 0.78 22.56
CA GLU A 64 18.33 -0.58 23.04
C GLU A 64 17.44 -0.59 24.28
N TRP A 65 17.70 0.30 25.24
CA TRP A 65 16.90 0.41 26.45
C TRP A 65 15.43 0.69 26.12
N VAL A 66 15.16 1.63 25.20
CA VAL A 66 13.79 1.95 24.75
C VAL A 66 13.14 0.75 24.09
N LEU A 67 13.83 0.05 23.17
CA LEU A 67 13.27 -1.14 22.51
C LEU A 67 12.91 -2.26 23.49
N ARG A 68 13.66 -2.41 24.59
CA ARG A 68 13.37 -3.41 25.62
C ARG A 68 12.23 -3.03 26.56
N ASN A 69 11.99 -1.72 26.77
CA ASN A 69 11.04 -1.23 27.78
C ASN A 69 9.74 -0.65 27.17
N ALA A 70 9.72 -0.33 25.89
CA ALA A 70 8.54 0.15 25.17
C ALA A 70 7.67 -1.03 24.74
N ASP A 71 6.90 -1.59 25.65
CA ASP A 71 5.98 -2.73 25.44
C ASP A 71 4.54 -2.29 25.17
N GLY A 72 4.26 -0.98 25.13
CA GLY A 72 2.92 -0.42 24.97
C GLY A 72 2.12 -0.32 26.27
N SER A 73 2.62 -0.83 27.40
CA SER A 73 1.91 -0.78 28.67
C SER A 73 2.08 0.55 29.41
N ARG A 74 3.15 1.28 29.14
CA ARG A 74 3.52 2.51 29.83
C ARG A 74 3.47 3.72 28.91
N THR A 75 3.04 4.84 29.47
CA THR A 75 3.19 6.14 28.79
C THR A 75 4.67 6.56 28.74
N VAL A 76 5.01 7.49 27.83
CA VAL A 76 6.36 8.05 27.78
C VAL A 76 6.78 8.61 29.16
N ALA A 77 5.87 9.31 29.87
CA ALA A 77 6.13 9.80 31.20
C ALA A 77 6.41 8.67 32.21
N ALA A 78 5.68 7.57 32.13
CA ALA A 78 5.90 6.42 33.02
C ALA A 78 7.21 5.67 32.69
N LEU A 79 7.66 5.65 31.44
CA LEU A 79 8.95 5.09 31.07
C LEU A 79 10.13 5.80 31.75
N THR A 80 10.05 7.11 31.96
CA THR A 80 11.10 7.87 32.67
C THR A 80 11.20 7.54 34.15
N SER A 81 10.23 6.84 34.72
CA SER A 81 10.19 6.42 36.13
C SER A 81 10.60 4.96 36.35
N VAL A 82 10.98 4.24 35.27
CA VAL A 82 11.50 2.87 35.36
C VAL A 82 12.89 2.91 36.01
N PRO A 83 13.25 1.96 36.91
CA PRO A 83 14.60 1.83 37.42
C PRO A 83 15.64 1.76 36.29
N ASP A 84 16.76 2.44 36.45
CA ASP A 84 17.85 2.54 35.45
C ASP A 84 17.44 3.19 34.11
N ALA A 85 16.34 3.97 34.11
CA ALA A 85 15.93 4.73 32.94
C ALA A 85 16.99 5.79 32.56
N PRO A 86 17.30 5.93 31.27
CA PRO A 86 18.07 7.06 30.76
C PRO A 86 17.37 8.39 31.08
N GLU A 87 18.11 9.48 30.94
CA GLU A 87 17.55 10.82 31.10
C GLU A 87 16.30 11.03 30.21
N PRO A 88 15.25 11.72 30.71
CA PRO A 88 14.00 11.91 29.96
C PRO A 88 14.18 12.46 28.55
N LYS A 89 15.12 13.39 28.37
CA LYS A 89 15.45 13.95 27.05
C LYS A 89 16.09 12.91 26.12
N ALA A 90 16.91 12.00 26.66
CA ALA A 90 17.52 10.93 25.88
C ALA A 90 16.46 9.92 25.42
N ILE A 91 15.50 9.55 26.27
CA ILE A 91 14.36 8.70 25.92
C ILE A 91 13.52 9.32 24.80
N THR A 92 13.21 10.63 24.90
CA THR A 92 12.45 11.32 23.86
C THR A 92 13.19 11.35 22.52
N ALA A 93 14.50 11.63 22.55
CA ALA A 93 15.33 11.61 21.34
C ALA A 93 15.41 10.20 20.73
N ALA A 94 15.58 9.17 21.57
CA ALA A 94 15.60 7.77 21.14
C ALA A 94 14.27 7.34 20.50
N LEU A 95 13.13 7.71 21.09
CA LEU A 95 11.80 7.46 20.52
C LEU A 95 11.66 8.12 19.14
N ALA A 96 12.10 9.36 18.97
CA ALA A 96 12.05 10.04 17.68
C ALA A 96 12.93 9.36 16.63
N MET A 97 14.13 8.89 17.00
CA MET A 97 15.01 8.13 16.09
C MET A 97 14.39 6.78 15.70
N LEU A 98 13.83 6.06 16.68
CA LEU A 98 13.18 4.77 16.45
C LEU A 98 11.90 4.93 15.63
N ASP A 99 11.15 6.01 15.80
CA ASP A 99 9.97 6.33 15.00
C ASP A 99 10.32 6.63 13.53
N GLN A 100 11.36 7.43 13.29
CA GLN A 100 11.90 7.65 11.94
C GLN A 100 12.40 6.37 11.28
N ALA A 101 12.86 5.42 12.08
CA ALA A 101 13.26 4.10 11.61
C ALA A 101 12.08 3.13 11.45
N ALA A 102 10.86 3.55 11.77
CA ALA A 102 9.64 2.73 11.80
C ALA A 102 9.75 1.50 12.74
N LEU A 103 10.45 1.65 13.88
CA LEU A 103 10.69 0.58 14.86
C LEU A 103 9.77 0.65 16.09
N VAL A 104 9.04 1.74 16.25
CA VAL A 104 8.07 1.95 17.32
C VAL A 104 6.74 2.42 16.75
N ALA A 105 5.67 2.18 17.49
CA ALA A 105 4.33 2.67 17.21
C ALA A 105 3.63 3.01 18.52
N ASP A 106 2.56 3.81 18.49
CA ASP A 106 1.72 4.04 19.65
C ASP A 106 0.73 2.89 19.84
N ALA A 107 0.75 2.24 21.00
CA ALA A 107 -0.18 1.15 21.34
C ALA A 107 -1.64 1.64 21.46
N ASP A 108 -1.85 2.91 21.80
CA ASP A 108 -3.18 3.52 21.93
C ASP A 108 -3.58 4.32 20.68
N ALA A 109 -2.82 4.21 19.59
CA ALA A 109 -3.19 4.84 18.32
C ALA A 109 -4.63 4.46 17.96
N THR A 110 -5.45 5.47 17.78
CA THR A 110 -6.91 5.45 17.75
C THR A 110 -7.49 4.21 17.06
N ALA A 111 -8.20 3.37 17.82
CA ALA A 111 -8.93 2.24 17.27
C ALA A 111 -10.15 2.76 16.49
N LEU A 112 -10.04 2.87 15.17
CA LEU A 112 -11.11 3.31 14.26
C LEU A 112 -12.06 2.16 13.87
N MET A 113 -11.68 0.92 14.23
CA MET A 113 -12.41 -0.29 13.87
C MET A 113 -12.90 -1.04 15.10
N GLY A 114 -14.11 -1.59 15.01
CA GLY A 114 -14.65 -2.53 16.01
C GLY A 114 -13.94 -3.89 16.00
N GLY A 115 -14.12 -4.68 17.06
CA GLY A 115 -13.43 -5.97 17.24
C GLY A 115 -13.62 -6.96 16.09
N GLU A 116 -14.84 -7.10 15.55
CA GLU A 116 -15.14 -7.97 14.40
C GLU A 116 -14.36 -7.55 13.14
N GLN A 117 -14.26 -6.25 12.88
CA GLN A 117 -13.52 -5.74 11.74
C GLN A 117 -12.01 -5.97 11.92
N ARG A 118 -11.49 -5.76 13.13
CA ARG A 118 -10.08 -6.01 13.43
C ARG A 118 -9.71 -7.48 13.24
N GLU A 119 -10.60 -8.40 13.64
CA GLU A 119 -10.37 -9.83 13.41
C GLU A 119 -10.41 -10.18 11.92
N GLN A 120 -11.36 -9.64 11.16
CA GLN A 120 -11.45 -9.88 9.72
C GLN A 120 -10.17 -9.45 8.98
N TRP A 121 -9.60 -8.30 9.34
CA TRP A 121 -8.42 -7.74 8.69
C TRP A 121 -7.13 -7.83 9.52
N ARG A 122 -7.07 -8.74 10.47
CA ARG A 122 -5.91 -8.91 11.34
C ARG A 122 -4.59 -8.96 10.58
N ASN A 123 -4.51 -9.76 9.52
CA ASN A 123 -3.29 -9.89 8.72
C ASN A 123 -2.93 -8.59 7.97
N ASN A 124 -3.94 -7.83 7.51
CA ASN A 124 -3.70 -6.52 6.90
C ASN A 124 -3.16 -5.53 7.93
N LEU A 125 -3.70 -5.54 9.14
CA LEU A 125 -3.24 -4.68 10.23
C LEU A 125 -1.83 -5.04 10.66
N GLU A 126 -1.49 -6.33 10.71
CA GLU A 126 -0.11 -6.80 10.95
C GLU A 126 0.85 -6.33 9.85
N PHE A 127 0.43 -6.35 8.58
CA PHE A 127 1.21 -5.78 7.48
C PHE A 127 1.39 -4.26 7.64
N PHE A 128 0.33 -3.53 7.98
CA PHE A 128 0.40 -2.08 8.19
C PHE A 128 1.21 -1.69 9.43
N ASP A 129 1.41 -2.59 10.38
CA ASP A 129 2.26 -2.32 11.54
C ASP A 129 3.71 -1.97 11.12
N ALA A 130 4.18 -2.49 9.98
CA ALA A 130 5.47 -2.11 9.43
C ALA A 130 5.59 -0.61 9.13
N TYR A 131 4.47 0.04 8.81
CA TYR A 131 4.40 1.46 8.44
C TYR A 131 3.85 2.36 9.55
N ALA A 132 3.26 1.78 10.61
CA ALA A 132 2.74 2.53 11.73
C ALA A 132 3.86 3.31 12.43
N THR A 133 3.50 4.46 13.00
CA THR A 133 4.39 5.35 13.73
C THR A 133 3.76 5.71 15.08
N LEU A 134 4.45 6.51 15.87
CA LEU A 134 3.90 7.08 17.09
C LEU A 134 2.69 7.99 16.82
N GLU A 135 2.58 8.57 15.61
CA GLU A 135 1.48 9.46 15.22
C GLU A 135 0.37 8.76 14.44
N ILE A 136 0.73 7.75 13.63
CA ILE A 136 -0.19 7.11 12.67
C ILE A 136 -0.32 5.62 13.00
N GLY A 137 -1.47 5.26 13.56
CA GLY A 137 -1.78 3.87 13.87
C GLY A 137 -2.18 3.05 12.64
N VAL A 138 -2.16 1.72 12.80
CA VAL A 138 -2.51 0.75 11.74
C VAL A 138 -3.92 0.95 11.18
N ASP A 139 -4.86 1.36 12.01
CA ASP A 139 -6.26 1.57 11.63
C ASP A 139 -6.42 2.68 10.60
N VAL A 140 -5.56 3.72 10.65
CA VAL A 140 -5.56 4.83 9.69
C VAL A 140 -5.21 4.35 8.27
N TYR A 141 -4.23 3.45 8.14
CA TYR A 141 -3.88 2.88 6.84
C TYR A 141 -5.02 2.05 6.26
N HIS A 142 -5.65 1.22 7.09
CA HIS A 142 -6.78 0.42 6.64
C HIS A 142 -8.01 1.28 6.32
N GLN A 143 -8.25 2.36 7.08
CA GLN A 143 -9.31 3.31 6.78
C GLN A 143 -9.12 3.95 5.41
N ARG A 144 -7.88 4.33 5.05
CA ARG A 144 -7.59 4.85 3.69
C ARG A 144 -7.97 3.87 2.59
N LEU A 145 -7.72 2.56 2.78
CA LEU A 145 -8.20 1.55 1.83
C LEU A 145 -9.72 1.52 1.72
N ARG A 146 -10.42 1.60 2.85
CA ARG A 146 -11.88 1.60 2.89
C ARG A 146 -12.52 2.84 2.28
N GLU A 147 -11.81 3.94 2.26
CA GLU A 147 -12.23 5.21 1.66
C GLU A 147 -11.80 5.32 0.20
N SER A 148 -10.89 4.45 -0.26
CA SER A 148 -10.33 4.51 -1.60
C SER A 148 -11.31 3.99 -2.65
N ARG A 149 -11.26 4.62 -3.83
CA ARG A 149 -11.95 4.23 -5.05
C ARG A 149 -10.94 3.83 -6.11
N VAL A 150 -10.99 2.58 -6.55
CA VAL A 150 -10.04 1.99 -7.50
C VAL A 150 -10.71 1.74 -8.84
N LEU A 151 -10.09 2.19 -9.93
CA LEU A 151 -10.48 1.84 -11.29
C LEU A 151 -9.66 0.61 -11.72
N LEU A 152 -10.35 -0.51 -11.95
CA LEU A 152 -9.78 -1.74 -12.50
C LEU A 152 -10.14 -1.86 -13.97
N LEU A 153 -9.15 -1.73 -14.82
CA LEU A 153 -9.27 -1.92 -16.27
C LEU A 153 -8.93 -3.36 -16.64
N GLY A 154 -9.92 -4.09 -17.10
CA GLY A 154 -9.85 -5.51 -17.43
C GLY A 154 -10.26 -6.42 -16.26
N ALA A 155 -11.12 -7.41 -16.57
CA ALA A 155 -11.54 -8.50 -15.68
C ALA A 155 -11.12 -9.88 -16.21
N GLY A 156 -10.06 -9.92 -17.01
CA GLY A 156 -9.43 -11.12 -17.55
C GLY A 156 -8.61 -11.92 -16.52
N GLY A 157 -7.57 -12.62 -16.99
CA GLY A 157 -6.73 -13.48 -16.14
C GLY A 157 -6.10 -12.74 -14.98
N LEU A 158 -5.45 -11.61 -15.24
CA LEU A 158 -4.83 -10.78 -14.21
C LEU A 158 -5.88 -9.96 -13.44
N GLY A 159 -6.79 -9.27 -14.16
CA GLY A 159 -7.77 -8.39 -13.54
C GLY A 159 -8.71 -9.10 -12.59
N SER A 160 -9.13 -10.33 -12.87
CA SER A 160 -9.97 -11.11 -11.95
C SER A 160 -9.24 -11.42 -10.64
N VAL A 161 -7.95 -11.74 -10.69
CA VAL A 161 -7.12 -11.96 -9.49
C VAL A 161 -6.90 -10.64 -8.72
N MET A 162 -6.66 -9.54 -9.43
CA MET A 162 -6.54 -8.22 -8.80
C MET A 162 -7.84 -7.83 -8.10
N LEU A 163 -9.01 -8.06 -8.72
CA LEU A 163 -10.29 -7.82 -8.07
C LEU A 163 -10.45 -8.62 -6.77
N MET A 164 -10.07 -9.91 -6.78
CA MET A 164 -10.11 -10.74 -5.57
C MET A 164 -9.28 -10.14 -4.44
N ASN A 165 -8.07 -9.66 -4.76
CA ASN A 165 -7.20 -9.01 -3.78
C ASN A 165 -7.76 -7.67 -3.28
N LEU A 166 -8.25 -6.80 -4.17
CA LEU A 166 -8.83 -5.51 -3.79
C LEU A 166 -10.02 -5.67 -2.85
N VAL A 167 -10.91 -6.63 -3.15
CA VAL A 167 -12.06 -6.96 -2.29
C VAL A 167 -11.61 -7.58 -0.96
N GLY A 168 -10.62 -8.47 -0.99
CA GLY A 168 -10.05 -9.10 0.20
C GLY A 168 -9.34 -8.11 1.12
N LEU A 169 -8.66 -7.10 0.56
CA LEU A 169 -8.02 -6.01 1.29
C LEU A 169 -9.03 -5.02 1.91
N GLY A 170 -10.29 -5.05 1.46
CA GLY A 170 -11.31 -4.15 1.98
C GLY A 170 -11.28 -2.74 1.35
N VAL A 171 -10.87 -2.62 0.08
CA VAL A 171 -11.02 -1.38 -0.69
C VAL A 171 -12.49 -0.97 -0.73
N GLY A 172 -12.78 0.31 -0.52
CA GLY A 172 -14.15 0.81 -0.40
C GLY A 172 -14.98 0.65 -1.66
N GLU A 173 -14.43 1.10 -2.79
CA GLU A 173 -15.08 0.99 -4.10
C GLU A 173 -14.12 0.52 -5.18
N VAL A 174 -14.59 -0.36 -6.06
CA VAL A 174 -13.88 -0.78 -7.27
C VAL A 174 -14.78 -0.59 -8.47
N VAL A 175 -14.37 0.22 -9.44
CA VAL A 175 -15.01 0.34 -10.74
C VAL A 175 -14.33 -0.65 -11.68
N VAL A 176 -15.04 -1.68 -12.13
CA VAL A 176 -14.51 -2.72 -13.03
C VAL A 176 -14.96 -2.47 -14.44
N VAL A 177 -14.01 -2.27 -15.35
CA VAL A 177 -14.25 -2.01 -16.78
C VAL A 177 -13.77 -3.18 -17.62
N ASP A 178 -14.68 -3.80 -18.36
CA ASP A 178 -14.36 -4.90 -19.29
C ASP A 178 -15.51 -5.04 -20.29
N ASP A 179 -15.23 -5.17 -21.58
CA ASP A 179 -16.24 -5.30 -22.65
C ASP A 179 -16.44 -6.75 -23.09
N ASP A 180 -15.63 -7.69 -22.63
CA ASP A 180 -15.69 -9.08 -22.99
C ASP A 180 -16.83 -9.85 -22.31
N VAL A 181 -17.14 -11.00 -22.89
CA VAL A 181 -17.98 -12.05 -22.28
C VAL A 181 -17.15 -13.21 -21.76
N VAL A 182 -17.73 -13.95 -20.83
CA VAL A 182 -17.10 -15.17 -20.29
C VAL A 182 -17.13 -16.27 -21.36
N GLU A 183 -15.98 -16.90 -21.59
CA GLU A 183 -15.79 -17.99 -22.53
C GLU A 183 -15.20 -19.23 -21.84
N THR A 184 -15.38 -20.40 -22.43
CA THR A 184 -14.85 -21.67 -21.93
C THR A 184 -13.32 -21.61 -21.71
N ALA A 185 -12.58 -20.96 -22.63
CA ALA A 185 -11.13 -20.82 -22.54
C ALA A 185 -10.66 -19.99 -21.32
N ASN A 186 -11.56 -19.23 -20.68
CA ASN A 186 -11.23 -18.41 -19.53
C ASN A 186 -10.98 -19.25 -18.25
N PHE A 187 -11.58 -20.42 -18.11
CA PHE A 187 -11.53 -21.23 -16.89
C PHE A 187 -10.15 -21.75 -16.51
N SER A 188 -9.21 -21.72 -17.44
CA SER A 188 -7.81 -22.07 -17.15
C SER A 188 -7.11 -21.09 -16.18
N ARG A 189 -7.63 -19.84 -16.04
CA ARG A 189 -6.96 -18.76 -15.28
C ARG A 189 -7.87 -17.67 -14.69
N GLN A 190 -9.20 -17.76 -14.85
CA GLN A 190 -10.17 -16.76 -14.37
C GLN A 190 -11.15 -17.42 -13.40
N PHE A 191 -10.78 -17.43 -12.13
CA PHE A 191 -11.47 -18.21 -11.08
C PHE A 191 -12.73 -17.53 -10.52
N THR A 192 -13.00 -16.28 -10.90
CA THR A 192 -14.22 -15.55 -10.49
C THR A 192 -15.46 -15.97 -11.29
N TYR A 193 -15.28 -16.71 -12.39
CA TYR A 193 -16.35 -17.15 -13.28
C TYR A 193 -16.67 -18.64 -13.12
N ARG A 194 -17.89 -19.01 -13.49
CA ARG A 194 -18.40 -20.37 -13.45
C ARG A 194 -18.93 -20.75 -14.84
N THR A 195 -19.10 -22.05 -15.11
CA THR A 195 -19.64 -22.53 -16.38
C THR A 195 -21.00 -21.92 -16.73
N ALA A 196 -21.84 -21.63 -15.72
CA ALA A 196 -23.13 -20.97 -15.91
C ALA A 196 -23.02 -19.49 -16.34
N ASP A 197 -21.80 -18.92 -16.33
CA ASP A 197 -21.56 -17.54 -16.73
C ASP A 197 -21.14 -17.38 -18.19
N ILE A 198 -20.94 -18.48 -18.91
CA ILE A 198 -20.57 -18.44 -20.34
C ILE A 198 -21.54 -17.58 -21.12
N GLY A 199 -21.01 -16.67 -21.96
CA GLY A 199 -21.75 -15.71 -22.74
C GLY A 199 -22.25 -14.47 -21.99
N ARG A 200 -21.99 -14.36 -20.67
CA ARG A 200 -22.37 -13.17 -19.88
C ARG A 200 -21.20 -12.19 -19.78
N PRO A 201 -21.48 -10.87 -19.72
CA PRO A 201 -20.41 -9.86 -19.59
C PRO A 201 -19.53 -10.08 -18.38
N LYS A 202 -18.18 -10.07 -18.57
CA LYS A 202 -17.19 -10.28 -17.50
C LYS A 202 -17.34 -9.27 -16.37
N ALA A 203 -17.48 -7.97 -16.68
CA ALA A 203 -17.62 -6.94 -15.67
C ALA A 203 -18.80 -7.21 -14.73
N LEU A 204 -19.98 -7.60 -15.26
CA LEU A 204 -21.16 -7.91 -14.45
C LEU A 204 -20.93 -9.14 -13.56
N ARG A 205 -20.29 -10.18 -14.09
CA ARG A 205 -20.02 -11.41 -13.33
C ARG A 205 -18.97 -11.21 -12.26
N ALA A 206 -17.94 -10.41 -12.54
CA ALA A 206 -16.92 -10.00 -11.58
C ALA A 206 -17.54 -9.22 -10.40
N ALA A 207 -18.43 -8.26 -10.66
CA ALA A 207 -19.16 -7.52 -9.63
C ALA A 207 -20.09 -8.44 -8.81
N GLN A 208 -20.75 -9.40 -9.43
CA GLN A 208 -21.61 -10.35 -8.74
C GLN A 208 -20.80 -11.27 -7.83
N TRP A 209 -19.64 -11.74 -8.29
CA TRP A 209 -18.72 -12.53 -7.48
C TRP A 209 -18.28 -11.73 -6.24
N ALA A 210 -17.85 -10.48 -6.43
CA ALA A 210 -17.38 -9.63 -5.35
C ALA A 210 -18.45 -9.40 -4.27
N ARG A 211 -19.71 -9.13 -4.67
CA ARG A 211 -20.85 -8.98 -3.73
C ARG A 211 -21.14 -10.26 -2.94
N ALA A 212 -20.96 -11.42 -3.58
CA ALA A 212 -21.15 -12.71 -2.90
C ALA A 212 -20.01 -13.03 -1.93
N PHE A 213 -18.80 -12.54 -2.20
CA PHE A 213 -17.62 -12.72 -1.35
C PHE A 213 -17.64 -11.76 -0.13
N SER A 214 -17.91 -10.46 -0.37
CA SER A 214 -17.91 -9.44 0.69
C SER A 214 -18.87 -8.31 0.35
N ALA A 215 -19.73 -7.95 1.29
CA ALA A 215 -20.60 -6.77 1.18
C ALA A 215 -19.87 -5.46 1.54
N ARG A 216 -18.59 -5.51 1.93
CA ARG A 216 -17.84 -4.35 2.44
C ARG A 216 -17.16 -3.55 1.34
N THR A 217 -17.01 -4.12 0.14
CA THR A 217 -16.51 -3.44 -1.06
C THR A 217 -17.63 -3.24 -2.05
N THR A 218 -17.87 -2.01 -2.45
CA THR A 218 -18.80 -1.71 -3.55
C THR A 218 -18.11 -1.96 -4.88
N VAL A 219 -18.69 -2.81 -5.74
CA VAL A 219 -18.13 -3.05 -7.07
C VAL A 219 -19.12 -2.59 -8.13
N THR A 220 -18.73 -1.58 -8.90
CA THR A 220 -19.49 -0.96 -9.99
C THR A 220 -18.97 -1.51 -11.33
N PRO A 221 -19.76 -2.34 -12.05
CA PRO A 221 -19.36 -2.87 -13.34
C PRO A 221 -19.67 -1.88 -14.47
N LEU A 222 -18.72 -1.70 -15.39
CA LEU A 222 -18.89 -0.98 -16.64
C LEU A 222 -18.56 -1.89 -17.82
N ILE A 223 -19.54 -2.14 -18.69
CA ILE A 223 -19.34 -2.86 -19.95
C ILE A 223 -18.87 -1.80 -20.96
N ARG A 224 -17.56 -1.60 -21.05
CA ARG A 224 -16.98 -0.59 -21.93
C ARG A 224 -15.61 -1.05 -22.41
N ARG A 225 -15.34 -0.84 -23.69
CA ARG A 225 -14.01 -0.98 -24.27
C ARG A 225 -13.22 0.31 -24.11
N ILE A 226 -11.93 0.18 -23.84
CA ILE A 226 -10.97 1.29 -23.83
C ILE A 226 -10.29 1.32 -25.20
N GLU A 227 -10.53 2.38 -25.97
CA GLU A 227 -10.05 2.55 -27.33
C GLU A 227 -9.15 3.79 -27.49
N SER A 228 -9.06 4.63 -26.44
CA SER A 228 -8.29 5.87 -26.46
C SER A 228 -7.90 6.32 -25.04
N GLU A 229 -6.99 7.31 -24.99
CA GLU A 229 -6.66 8.05 -23.76
C GLU A 229 -7.89 8.78 -23.19
N ALA A 230 -8.77 9.32 -24.07
CA ALA A 230 -9.98 10.03 -23.65
C ALA A 230 -10.93 9.11 -22.88
N ASP A 231 -11.06 7.84 -23.28
CA ASP A 231 -11.90 6.86 -22.58
C ASP A 231 -11.44 6.64 -21.15
N VAL A 232 -10.12 6.61 -20.92
CA VAL A 232 -9.55 6.49 -19.60
C VAL A 232 -9.79 7.78 -18.79
N THR A 233 -9.52 8.94 -19.41
CA THR A 233 -9.65 10.25 -18.77
C THR A 233 -11.07 10.49 -18.22
N GLU A 234 -12.11 10.08 -18.95
CA GLU A 234 -13.51 10.17 -18.53
C GLU A 234 -13.81 9.36 -17.27
N LEU A 235 -13.03 8.32 -16.98
CA LEU A 235 -13.23 7.42 -15.86
C LEU A 235 -12.46 7.81 -14.60
N LEU A 236 -11.58 8.84 -14.66
CA LEU A 236 -10.65 9.17 -13.57
C LEU A 236 -11.27 10.06 -12.46
N ASP A 237 -12.47 10.57 -12.65
CA ASP A 237 -13.08 11.45 -11.64
C ASP A 237 -13.29 10.71 -10.32
N GLY A 238 -12.69 11.23 -9.25
CA GLY A 238 -12.74 10.63 -7.91
C GLY A 238 -12.03 9.28 -7.76
N ILE A 239 -11.14 8.92 -8.68
CA ILE A 239 -10.33 7.70 -8.60
C ILE A 239 -9.01 7.97 -7.88
N ASP A 240 -8.69 7.15 -6.87
CA ASP A 240 -7.44 7.23 -6.09
C ASP A 240 -6.32 6.37 -6.68
N LEU A 241 -6.67 5.31 -7.42
CA LEU A 241 -5.71 4.38 -8.01
C LEU A 241 -6.31 3.72 -9.26
N VAL A 242 -5.51 3.62 -10.31
CA VAL A 242 -5.84 2.79 -11.49
C VAL A 242 -5.03 1.50 -11.45
N VAL A 243 -5.70 0.36 -11.64
CA VAL A 243 -5.08 -0.94 -11.86
C VAL A 243 -5.35 -1.34 -13.31
N SER A 244 -4.31 -1.33 -14.15
CA SER A 244 -4.39 -1.68 -15.56
C SER A 244 -4.02 -3.14 -15.76
N ALA A 245 -5.00 -3.95 -16.13
CA ALA A 245 -4.86 -5.35 -16.49
C ALA A 245 -5.34 -5.60 -17.95
N ILE A 246 -5.31 -4.55 -18.80
CA ILE A 246 -5.59 -4.60 -20.22
C ILE A 246 -4.29 -4.59 -21.01
N ASP A 247 -4.19 -5.44 -22.03
CA ASP A 247 -3.05 -5.57 -22.93
C ASP A 247 -3.43 -5.43 -24.42
N GLN A 248 -4.72 -5.26 -24.69
CA GLN A 248 -5.26 -5.06 -26.02
C GLN A 248 -6.14 -3.80 -26.08
N PRO A 249 -5.95 -2.97 -27.11
CA PRO A 249 -4.84 -3.05 -28.08
C PRO A 249 -3.48 -2.75 -27.42
N ALA A 250 -2.38 -3.01 -28.12
CA ALA A 250 -1.02 -2.86 -27.55
C ALA A 250 -0.69 -1.44 -27.06
N GLU A 251 -1.41 -0.43 -27.55
CA GLU A 251 -1.30 0.96 -27.13
C GLU A 251 -2.01 1.28 -25.80
N ALA A 252 -2.93 0.42 -25.36
CA ALA A 252 -3.80 0.69 -24.21
C ALA A 252 -3.01 1.03 -22.92
N PRO A 253 -1.89 0.35 -22.55
CA PRO A 253 -1.11 0.73 -21.39
C PRO A 253 -0.55 2.16 -21.47
N MET A 254 -0.25 2.65 -22.68
CA MET A 254 0.26 4.00 -22.87
C MET A 254 -0.85 5.06 -22.77
N TRP A 255 -2.07 4.75 -23.19
CA TRP A 255 -3.24 5.62 -22.97
C TRP A 255 -3.54 5.77 -21.47
N VAL A 256 -3.51 4.64 -20.74
CA VAL A 256 -3.67 4.66 -19.27
C VAL A 256 -2.57 5.49 -18.62
N ASN A 257 -1.31 5.31 -19.04
CA ASN A 257 -0.19 6.09 -18.52
C ASN A 257 -0.34 7.60 -18.77
N ALA A 258 -0.73 7.99 -19.97
CA ALA A 258 -0.89 9.40 -20.35
C ALA A 258 -2.03 10.04 -19.53
N ALA A 259 -3.21 9.41 -19.49
CA ALA A 259 -4.37 9.90 -18.74
C ALA A 259 -4.08 9.99 -17.23
N CYS A 260 -3.53 8.94 -16.64
CA CYS A 260 -3.20 8.91 -15.20
C CYS A 260 -2.13 9.95 -14.83
N HIS A 261 -1.11 10.12 -15.67
CA HIS A 261 -0.06 11.11 -15.44
C HIS A 261 -0.63 12.53 -15.51
N ALA A 262 -1.48 12.84 -16.50
CA ALA A 262 -2.12 14.14 -16.64
C ALA A 262 -3.06 14.46 -15.47
N ALA A 263 -3.80 13.46 -14.99
CA ALA A 263 -4.72 13.59 -13.86
C ALA A 263 -4.03 13.46 -12.49
N ARG A 264 -2.73 13.15 -12.44
CA ARG A 264 -1.97 12.88 -11.21
C ARG A 264 -2.53 11.71 -10.39
N VAL A 265 -3.13 10.74 -11.03
CA VAL A 265 -3.65 9.52 -10.39
C VAL A 265 -2.58 8.42 -10.44
N PRO A 266 -2.22 7.81 -9.30
CA PRO A 266 -1.32 6.65 -9.27
C PRO A 266 -1.85 5.50 -10.11
N SER A 267 -0.95 4.71 -10.71
CA SER A 267 -1.35 3.58 -11.54
C SER A 267 -0.43 2.37 -11.37
N LEU A 268 -1.05 1.19 -11.41
CA LEU A 268 -0.38 -0.12 -11.40
C LEU A 268 -0.61 -0.80 -12.74
N TYR A 269 0.45 -1.33 -13.30
CA TYR A 269 0.41 -2.09 -14.55
C TYR A 269 0.86 -3.51 -14.27
N GLY A 270 0.18 -4.47 -14.86
CA GLY A 270 0.57 -5.86 -14.82
C GLY A 270 0.40 -6.52 -16.17
N GLY A 271 1.30 -7.43 -16.50
CA GLY A 271 1.23 -8.18 -17.75
C GLY A 271 2.20 -9.35 -17.79
N PHE A 272 1.98 -10.22 -18.75
CA PHE A 272 2.87 -11.32 -19.04
C PHE A 272 3.44 -11.14 -20.44
N PHE A 273 4.75 -11.31 -20.53
CA PHE A 273 5.46 -11.32 -21.80
C PHE A 273 6.22 -12.64 -21.92
N PHE A 274 5.71 -13.56 -22.75
CA PHE A 274 6.15 -14.95 -22.80
C PHE A 274 6.10 -15.62 -21.41
N SER A 275 7.25 -16.01 -20.86
CA SER A 275 7.38 -16.65 -19.55
C SER A 275 7.69 -15.70 -18.40
N LYS A 276 7.71 -14.38 -18.67
CA LYS A 276 8.03 -13.37 -17.67
C LYS A 276 6.78 -12.58 -17.27
N GLY A 277 6.51 -12.53 -15.97
CA GLY A 277 5.56 -11.57 -15.40
C GLY A 277 6.26 -10.23 -15.17
N ARG A 278 5.57 -9.15 -15.50
CA ARG A 278 6.02 -7.79 -15.23
C ARG A 278 4.93 -7.07 -14.44
N TYR A 279 5.33 -6.28 -13.47
CA TYR A 279 4.47 -5.31 -12.83
C TYR A 279 5.22 -4.00 -12.68
N GLU A 280 4.51 -2.89 -12.80
CA GLU A 280 5.04 -1.54 -12.68
C GLU A 280 4.09 -0.72 -11.82
N SER A 281 4.65 0.09 -10.93
CA SER A 281 3.91 1.11 -10.20
C SER A 281 4.38 2.48 -10.62
N VAL A 282 3.44 3.32 -11.04
CA VAL A 282 3.70 4.70 -11.44
C VAL A 282 3.01 5.61 -10.44
N TRP A 283 3.80 6.45 -9.79
CA TRP A 283 3.31 7.46 -8.88
C TRP A 283 3.66 8.83 -9.48
N PRO A 284 2.70 9.56 -10.05
CA PRO A 284 2.96 10.86 -10.65
C PRO A 284 3.71 11.78 -9.69
N GLU A 285 4.70 12.53 -10.21
CA GLU A 285 5.59 13.43 -9.46
C GLU A 285 6.62 12.73 -8.54
N HIS A 286 6.49 11.42 -8.26
CA HIS A 286 7.37 10.68 -7.35
C HIS A 286 8.16 9.56 -8.01
N SER A 287 7.70 9.06 -9.17
CA SER A 287 8.39 8.02 -9.94
C SER A 287 8.48 8.38 -11.42
N GLY A 288 9.30 7.65 -12.17
CA GLY A 288 9.22 7.67 -13.64
C GLY A 288 7.86 7.15 -14.11
N CYS A 289 7.39 7.63 -15.26
CA CYS A 289 6.17 7.10 -15.88
C CYS A 289 6.48 5.82 -16.67
N LEU A 290 5.42 5.06 -17.07
CA LEU A 290 5.58 3.81 -17.82
C LEU A 290 6.40 4.01 -19.11
N ALA A 291 6.21 5.13 -19.82
CA ALA A 291 6.98 5.45 -21.02
C ALA A 291 8.48 5.59 -20.72
N CYS A 292 8.86 6.24 -19.62
CA CYS A 292 10.26 6.35 -19.19
C CYS A 292 10.86 4.98 -18.86
N LEU A 293 10.09 4.10 -18.19
CA LEU A 293 10.53 2.75 -17.85
C LEU A 293 10.75 1.89 -19.10
N VAL A 294 9.83 1.96 -20.06
CA VAL A 294 9.93 1.23 -21.33
C VAL A 294 11.08 1.75 -22.20
N LEU A 295 11.31 3.07 -22.23
CA LEU A 295 12.42 3.67 -22.97
C LEU A 295 13.77 3.40 -22.30
N GLY A 296 13.82 3.38 -20.97
CA GLY A 296 15.03 3.07 -20.20
C GLY A 296 15.54 1.64 -20.40
N GLU A 297 14.67 0.71 -20.75
CA GLU A 297 15.06 -0.67 -21.10
C GLU A 297 15.67 -0.80 -22.50
N ARG A 298 15.61 0.24 -23.33
CA ARG A 298 16.18 0.26 -24.70
C ARG A 298 17.57 0.88 -24.79
N PHE A 299 18.07 1.37 -23.65
CA PHE A 299 19.42 1.90 -23.47
C PHE A 299 20.15 1.11 -22.38
#